data_6ea2c8881f95bc9ff896ebc1146f1ea2
#
_entry.id   6ea2c8881f95bc9ff896ebc1146f1ea2
#
_cell.length_a   1.000
_cell.length_b   1.000
_cell.length_c   1.000
_cell.angle_alpha   90.00
_cell.angle_beta   90.00
_cell.angle_gamma   90.00
#
_symmetry.space_group_name_H-M   'P 1'
#
loop_
_entity.id
_entity.type
_entity.pdbx_description
1 polymer ?
#
loop_
_entity_poly.entity_id
_entity_poly.type
_entity_poly.pdbx_seq_one_letter_code
_entity_poly.pdbx_strand_id
1 'polypeptide(L)'
;CPTYQLLGDELDGPRGRIYLIKQVLEGHAPTRKTQLHLDRCLTCRNCETTCPSGVQYGKLVDIGRRIVDERVERPARERALRWLLKEGLTSPLFAPAMKLGQWVRPLLPAALRAKVPAKADRNAHRWPMRPRARKVLLLMGCVQPAMMPNINSATARVLDAAGIQTLVADEAGC
;
A
#
# COMPACT_ATOMS: atom_id res chain seq x y z
N CYS A 1 2.25 1.78 17.19
CA CYS A 1 2.41 2.29 15.81
C CYS A 1 3.78 1.88 15.27
N PRO A 2 3.87 1.21 14.10
CA PRO A 2 5.16 0.75 13.57
C PRO A 2 6.14 1.88 13.31
N THR A 3 5.68 3.00 12.78
CA THR A 3 6.54 4.16 12.49
C THR A 3 7.09 4.80 13.76
N TYR A 4 6.31 4.87 14.82
CA TYR A 4 6.80 5.32 16.13
C TYR A 4 7.88 4.39 16.71
N GLN A 5 7.66 3.07 16.63
CA GLN A 5 8.63 2.08 17.10
C GLN A 5 9.97 2.14 16.37
N LEU A 6 9.95 2.45 15.07
CA LEU A 6 11.16 2.53 14.25
C LEU A 6 11.90 3.85 14.40
N LEU A 7 11.19 4.97 14.59
CA LEU A 7 11.75 6.32 14.51
C LEU A 7 11.90 6.99 15.87
N GLY A 8 11.18 6.54 16.91
CA GLY A 8 11.21 7.10 18.25
C GLY A 8 10.64 8.52 18.38
N ASP A 9 9.98 9.04 17.34
CA ASP A 9 9.41 10.38 17.33
C ASP A 9 7.91 10.34 17.66
N GLU A 10 7.48 11.07 18.68
CA GLU A 10 6.07 11.13 19.12
C GLU A 10 5.14 11.64 18.01
N LEU A 11 5.63 12.53 17.12
CA LEU A 11 4.87 13.03 15.99
C LEU A 11 4.64 11.95 14.91
N ASP A 12 5.39 10.87 14.92
CA ASP A 12 5.16 9.69 14.07
C ASP A 12 4.20 8.67 14.69
N GLY A 13 3.73 8.93 15.92
CA GLY A 13 2.65 8.19 16.57
C GLY A 13 1.24 8.71 16.21
N PRO A 14 0.18 7.94 16.52
CA PRO A 14 -1.19 8.37 16.23
C PRO A 14 -1.57 9.64 17.01
N ARG A 15 -1.16 9.74 18.27
CA ARG A 15 -1.43 10.89 19.14
C ARG A 15 -0.79 12.16 18.57
N GLY A 16 0.49 12.10 18.21
CA GLY A 16 1.21 13.25 17.64
C GLY A 16 0.60 13.70 16.30
N ARG A 17 0.23 12.75 15.44
CA ARG A 17 -0.44 13.08 14.17
C ARG A 17 -1.82 13.71 14.35
N ILE A 18 -2.61 13.23 15.32
CA ILE A 18 -3.89 13.87 15.68
C ILE A 18 -3.64 15.30 16.12
N TYR A 19 -2.62 15.53 16.96
CA TYR A 19 -2.24 16.86 17.40
C TYR A 19 -1.85 17.79 16.24
N LEU A 20 -1.02 17.30 15.31
CA LEU A 20 -0.65 18.08 14.12
C LEU A 20 -1.86 18.44 13.26
N ILE A 21 -2.77 17.48 13.04
CA ILE A 21 -3.99 17.72 12.27
C ILE A 21 -4.89 18.73 12.98
N LYS A 22 -5.05 18.59 14.31
CA LYS A 22 -5.80 19.55 15.12
C LYS A 22 -5.27 20.97 14.96
N GLN A 23 -3.96 21.19 15.07
CA GLN A 23 -3.35 22.49 14.88
C GLN A 23 -3.67 23.09 13.49
N VAL A 24 -3.58 22.27 12.44
CA VAL A 24 -3.91 22.70 11.07
C VAL A 24 -5.38 23.11 10.93
N LEU A 25 -6.29 22.38 11.57
CA LEU A 25 -7.73 22.68 11.56
C LEU A 25 -8.05 23.95 12.41
N GLU A 26 -7.28 24.23 13.44
CA GLU A 26 -7.37 25.45 14.26
C GLU A 26 -6.75 26.69 13.59
N GLY A 27 -6.23 26.54 12.35
CA GLY A 27 -5.72 27.66 11.56
C GLY A 27 -4.21 27.84 11.56
N HIS A 28 -3.46 27.00 12.28
CA HIS A 28 -1.99 27.06 12.23
C HIS A 28 -1.48 26.63 10.85
N ALA A 29 -0.50 27.34 10.33
CA ALA A 29 0.10 27.03 9.05
C ALA A 29 0.88 25.68 9.11
N PRO A 30 0.52 24.68 8.28
CA PRO A 30 1.28 23.44 8.25
C PRO A 30 2.68 23.65 7.64
N THR A 31 3.64 22.88 8.13
CA THR A 31 5.01 22.94 7.63
C THR A 31 5.35 21.68 6.83
N ARG A 32 6.49 21.69 6.15
CA ARG A 32 7.02 20.48 5.49
C ARG A 32 7.25 19.33 6.48
N LYS A 33 7.59 19.63 7.75
CA LYS A 33 7.69 18.60 8.80
C LYS A 33 6.33 17.99 9.11
N THR A 34 5.29 18.82 9.23
CA THR A 34 3.91 18.35 9.41
C THR A 34 3.52 17.36 8.29
N GLN A 35 3.77 17.73 7.03
CA GLN A 35 3.51 16.87 5.87
C GLN A 35 4.29 15.55 5.96
N LEU A 36 5.58 15.59 6.34
CA LEU A 36 6.42 14.40 6.47
C LEU A 36 5.88 13.40 7.51
N HIS A 37 5.48 13.89 8.69
CA HIS A 37 4.93 13.02 9.73
C HIS A 37 3.60 12.38 9.32
N LEU A 38 2.74 13.10 8.61
CA LEU A 38 1.50 12.55 8.07
C LEU A 38 1.76 11.53 6.95
N ASP A 39 2.73 11.80 6.07
CA ASP A 39 3.11 10.90 4.98
C ASP A 39 3.66 9.56 5.46
N ARG A 40 4.40 9.55 6.57
CA ARG A 40 4.94 8.34 7.19
C ARG A 40 3.88 7.40 7.77
N CYS A 41 2.64 7.85 7.90
CA CYS A 41 1.58 6.97 8.37
C CYS A 41 1.26 5.89 7.34
N LEU A 42 1.34 4.63 7.74
CA LEU A 42 1.06 3.46 6.90
C LEU A 42 -0.44 3.22 6.65
N THR A 43 -1.30 4.03 7.24
CA THR A 43 -2.77 3.88 7.16
C THR A 43 -3.27 2.48 7.57
N CYS A 44 -2.52 1.78 8.40
CA CYS A 44 -2.86 0.43 8.87
C CYS A 44 -4.04 0.37 9.85
N ARG A 45 -4.53 1.52 10.35
CA ARG A 45 -5.70 1.70 11.23
C ARG A 45 -5.66 0.94 12.57
N ASN A 46 -4.56 0.28 12.89
CA ASN A 46 -4.43 -0.47 14.15
C ASN A 46 -4.63 0.41 15.42
N CYS A 47 -4.29 1.71 15.31
CA CYS A 47 -4.55 2.67 16.39
C CYS A 47 -6.03 3.02 16.57
N GLU A 48 -6.86 2.82 15.55
CA GLU A 48 -8.30 3.08 15.59
C GLU A 48 -9.03 2.01 16.40
N THR A 49 -8.68 0.74 16.19
CA THR A 49 -9.30 -0.39 16.89
C THR A 49 -8.94 -0.47 18.38
N THR A 50 -7.79 0.09 18.77
CA THR A 50 -7.32 0.11 20.15
C THR A 50 -7.65 1.39 20.90
N CYS A 51 -8.30 2.36 20.24
CA CYS A 51 -8.61 3.67 20.82
C CYS A 51 -9.82 3.58 21.75
N PRO A 52 -9.68 3.82 23.08
CA PRO A 52 -10.81 3.78 24.01
C PRO A 52 -11.81 4.93 23.77
N SER A 53 -11.37 6.01 23.14
CA SER A 53 -12.20 7.17 22.80
C SER A 53 -12.90 7.05 21.45
N GLY A 54 -12.76 5.94 20.72
CA GLY A 54 -13.42 5.69 19.45
C GLY A 54 -13.04 6.65 18.32
N VAL A 55 -11.84 7.23 18.36
CA VAL A 55 -11.38 8.18 17.33
C VAL A 55 -11.29 7.49 15.97
N GLN A 56 -12.01 7.99 14.97
CA GLN A 56 -11.97 7.51 13.58
C GLN A 56 -10.71 8.05 12.87
N TYR A 57 -9.56 7.57 13.31
CA TYR A 57 -8.26 8.06 12.87
C TYR A 57 -8.04 7.95 11.35
N GLY A 58 -8.56 6.91 10.72
CA GLY A 58 -8.45 6.73 9.27
C GLY A 58 -9.02 7.93 8.50
N LYS A 59 -10.24 8.35 8.84
CA LYS A 59 -10.88 9.55 8.23
C LYS A 59 -10.11 10.81 8.53
N LEU A 60 -9.66 10.95 9.79
CA LEU A 60 -8.95 12.15 10.24
C LEU A 60 -7.62 12.33 9.49
N VAL A 61 -6.83 11.26 9.31
CA VAL A 61 -5.56 11.33 8.59
C VAL A 61 -5.73 11.60 7.10
N ASP A 62 -6.79 11.09 6.47
CA ASP A 62 -7.08 11.35 5.06
C ASP A 62 -7.43 12.83 4.83
N ILE A 63 -8.30 13.38 5.69
CA ILE A 63 -8.63 14.82 5.66
C ILE A 63 -7.38 15.67 5.92
N GLY A 64 -6.61 15.32 6.97
CA GLY A 64 -5.41 16.07 7.33
C GLY A 64 -4.34 16.07 6.23
N ARG A 65 -4.11 14.93 5.57
CA ARG A 65 -3.20 14.84 4.43
C ARG A 65 -3.63 15.74 3.28
N ARG A 66 -4.92 15.70 2.92
CA ARG A 66 -5.45 16.53 1.83
C ARG A 66 -5.22 18.02 2.11
N ILE A 67 -5.62 18.49 3.29
CA ILE A 67 -5.48 19.92 3.66
C ILE A 67 -4.00 20.34 3.70
N VAL A 68 -3.12 19.48 4.22
CA VAL A 68 -1.68 19.77 4.27
C VAL A 68 -1.06 19.76 2.87
N ASP A 69 -1.47 18.85 1.98
CA ASP A 69 -0.98 18.79 0.60
C ASP A 69 -1.43 19.97 -0.25
N GLU A 70 -2.61 20.55 0.04
CA GLU A 70 -3.09 21.77 -0.60
C GLU A 70 -2.32 23.03 -0.15
N ARG A 71 -1.82 23.04 1.09
CA ARG A 71 -1.15 24.22 1.69
C ARG A 71 0.37 24.17 1.66
N VAL A 72 0.98 23.00 1.53
CA VAL A 72 2.45 22.78 1.57
C VAL A 72 2.92 22.19 0.27
N GLU A 73 3.64 22.98 -0.51
CA GLU A 73 4.22 22.49 -1.76
C GLU A 73 5.30 21.42 -1.53
N ARG A 74 5.21 20.34 -2.30
CA ARG A 74 6.23 19.30 -2.32
C ARG A 74 7.38 19.68 -3.25
N PRO A 75 8.62 19.32 -2.93
CA PRO A 75 9.74 19.44 -3.85
C PRO A 75 9.43 18.78 -5.20
N ALA A 76 9.85 19.41 -6.29
CA ALA A 76 9.57 18.95 -7.65
C ALA A 76 9.98 17.49 -7.88
N ARG A 77 11.15 17.09 -7.36
CA ARG A 77 11.65 15.70 -7.44
C ARG A 77 10.69 14.70 -6.79
N GLU A 78 10.17 15.03 -5.62
CA GLU A 78 9.27 14.14 -4.88
C GLU A 78 7.90 14.06 -5.59
N ARG A 79 7.40 15.18 -6.10
CA ARG A 79 6.16 15.25 -6.89
C ARG A 79 6.29 14.42 -8.16
N ALA A 80 7.39 14.56 -8.89
CA ALA A 80 7.66 13.77 -10.10
C ALA A 80 7.76 12.26 -9.79
N LEU A 81 8.46 11.88 -8.71
CA LEU A 81 8.58 10.48 -8.32
C LEU A 81 7.21 9.88 -7.94
N ARG A 82 6.40 10.61 -7.17
CA ARG A 82 5.04 10.16 -6.78
C ARG A 82 4.13 10.01 -8.00
N TRP A 83 4.21 10.96 -8.94
CA TRP A 83 3.47 10.87 -10.20
C TRP A 83 3.92 9.66 -11.01
N LEU A 84 5.23 9.48 -11.19
CA LEU A 84 5.79 8.33 -11.92
C LEU A 84 5.38 7.00 -11.30
N LEU A 85 5.43 6.88 -9.98
CA LEU A 85 5.00 5.67 -9.29
C LEU A 85 3.50 5.43 -9.46
N LYS A 86 2.67 6.47 -9.30
CA LYS A 86 1.23 6.36 -9.47
C LYS A 86 0.88 5.89 -10.88
N GLU A 87 1.30 6.63 -11.91
CA GLU A 87 0.96 6.31 -13.30
C GLU A 87 1.66 5.03 -13.78
N GLY A 88 2.92 4.83 -13.39
CA GLY A 88 3.70 3.67 -13.80
C GLY A 88 3.18 2.35 -13.22
N LEU A 89 2.82 2.33 -11.94
CA LEU A 89 2.35 1.10 -11.28
C LEU A 89 0.91 0.72 -11.66
N THR A 90 0.09 1.70 -12.06
CA THR A 90 -1.29 1.46 -12.51
C THR A 90 -1.41 1.29 -14.02
N SER A 91 -0.32 1.54 -14.75
CA SER A 91 -0.29 1.38 -16.21
C SER A 91 -0.44 -0.08 -16.65
N PRO A 92 -1.18 -0.37 -17.72
CA PRO A 92 -1.24 -1.70 -18.33
C PRO A 92 0.13 -2.19 -18.83
N LEU A 93 1.08 -1.27 -19.06
CA LEU A 93 2.46 -1.58 -19.44
C LEU A 93 3.30 -2.09 -18.25
N PHE A 94 2.84 -1.94 -17.01
CA PHE A 94 3.59 -2.38 -15.83
C PHE A 94 3.86 -3.88 -15.84
N ALA A 95 2.85 -4.71 -16.13
CA ALA A 95 3.00 -6.15 -16.14
C ALA A 95 4.02 -6.66 -17.18
N PRO A 96 3.96 -6.23 -18.47
CA PRO A 96 4.97 -6.62 -19.45
C PRO A 96 6.37 -6.07 -19.12
N ALA A 97 6.47 -4.83 -18.63
CA ALA A 97 7.75 -4.24 -18.22
C ALA A 97 8.36 -5.01 -17.03
N MET A 98 7.55 -5.44 -16.07
CA MET A 98 8.00 -6.26 -14.94
C MET A 98 8.49 -7.64 -15.41
N LYS A 99 7.80 -8.30 -16.34
CA LYS A 99 8.24 -9.57 -16.94
C LYS A 99 9.60 -9.42 -17.64
N LEU A 100 9.78 -8.35 -18.40
CA LEU A 100 11.05 -8.03 -19.05
C LEU A 100 12.14 -7.79 -17.99
N GLY A 101 11.85 -7.01 -16.95
CA GLY A 101 12.75 -6.76 -15.82
C GLY A 101 13.16 -8.04 -15.10
N GLN A 102 12.24 -8.99 -14.92
CA GLN A 102 12.52 -10.31 -14.34
C GLN A 102 13.41 -11.17 -15.26
N TRP A 103 13.28 -11.03 -16.57
CA TRP A 103 14.10 -11.75 -17.54
C TRP A 103 15.53 -11.23 -17.55
N VAL A 104 15.73 -9.91 -17.54
CA VAL A 104 17.06 -9.27 -17.51
C VAL A 104 17.66 -9.15 -16.11
N ARG A 105 16.95 -9.60 -15.07
CA ARG A 105 17.35 -9.50 -13.67
C ARG A 105 18.78 -9.92 -13.36
N PRO A 106 19.35 -10.99 -13.97
CA PRO A 106 20.75 -11.41 -13.72
C PRO A 106 21.77 -10.35 -14.14
N LEU A 107 21.44 -9.52 -15.13
CA LEU A 107 22.30 -8.47 -15.68
C LEU A 107 22.16 -7.12 -14.93
N LEU A 108 21.17 -7.00 -14.04
CA LEU A 108 20.90 -5.74 -13.33
C LEU A 108 21.92 -5.52 -12.20
N PRO A 109 22.33 -4.24 -11.97
CA PRO A 109 23.09 -3.85 -10.78
C PRO A 109 22.37 -4.28 -9.50
N ALA A 110 23.13 -4.56 -8.42
CA ALA A 110 22.59 -5.09 -7.16
C ALA A 110 21.43 -4.25 -6.58
N ALA A 111 21.51 -2.91 -6.65
CA ALA A 111 20.47 -2.02 -6.17
C ALA A 111 19.13 -2.15 -6.92
N LEU A 112 19.17 -2.37 -8.24
CA LEU A 112 17.96 -2.59 -9.06
C LEU A 112 17.48 -4.03 -8.94
N ARG A 113 18.38 -4.99 -8.90
CA ARG A 113 18.08 -6.42 -8.71
C ARG A 113 17.33 -6.69 -7.41
N ALA A 114 17.62 -5.92 -6.34
CA ALA A 114 16.89 -6.02 -5.07
C ALA A 114 15.43 -5.56 -5.17
N LYS A 115 15.11 -4.67 -6.11
CA LYS A 115 13.75 -4.14 -6.32
C LYS A 115 12.90 -4.95 -7.30
N VAL A 116 13.54 -5.76 -8.14
CA VAL A 116 12.85 -6.63 -9.11
C VAL A 116 12.76 -8.04 -8.50
N PRO A 117 11.56 -8.52 -8.14
CA PRO A 117 11.42 -9.87 -7.59
C PRO A 117 11.86 -10.93 -8.59
N ALA A 118 12.32 -12.06 -8.07
CA ALA A 118 12.63 -13.20 -8.92
C ALA A 118 11.37 -13.69 -9.64
N LYS A 119 11.56 -14.31 -10.79
CA LYS A 119 10.44 -14.93 -11.51
C LYS A 119 9.75 -15.95 -10.60
N ALA A 120 8.43 -15.84 -10.52
CA ALA A 120 7.63 -16.75 -9.71
C ALA A 120 7.72 -18.19 -10.23
N ASP A 121 7.71 -19.16 -9.31
CA ASP A 121 7.66 -20.57 -9.64
C ASP A 121 6.36 -20.92 -10.39
N ARG A 122 6.38 -22.02 -11.18
CA ARG A 122 5.20 -22.51 -11.90
C ARG A 122 4.00 -22.77 -11.00
N ASN A 123 4.22 -23.17 -9.76
CA ASN A 123 3.18 -23.38 -8.77
C ASN A 123 2.54 -22.07 -8.24
N ALA A 124 3.18 -20.92 -8.48
CA ALA A 124 2.67 -19.63 -8.04
C ALA A 124 1.34 -19.20 -8.70
N HIS A 125 0.98 -19.83 -9.81
CA HIS A 125 -0.26 -19.57 -10.54
C HIS A 125 -1.34 -20.64 -10.33
N ARG A 126 -1.11 -21.58 -9.43
CA ARG A 126 -2.02 -22.71 -9.22
C ARG A 126 -3.21 -22.28 -8.35
N TRP A 127 -4.38 -22.16 -8.97
CA TRP A 127 -5.64 -21.82 -8.31
C TRP A 127 -6.48 -23.07 -8.06
N PRO A 128 -7.11 -23.19 -6.89
CA PRO A 128 -8.11 -24.24 -6.67
C PRO A 128 -9.36 -23.93 -7.47
N MET A 129 -9.87 -24.93 -8.19
CA MET A 129 -11.07 -24.80 -9.04
C MET A 129 -12.30 -25.52 -8.45
N ARG A 130 -12.23 -25.95 -7.19
CA ARG A 130 -13.33 -26.69 -6.57
C ARG A 130 -14.47 -25.74 -6.18
N PRO A 131 -15.72 -26.03 -6.58
CA PRO A 131 -16.86 -25.27 -6.12
C PRO A 131 -17.08 -25.49 -4.62
N ARG A 132 -17.34 -24.40 -3.89
CA ARG A 132 -17.65 -24.42 -2.46
C ARG A 132 -18.93 -23.64 -2.20
N ALA A 133 -19.66 -24.00 -1.14
CA ALA A 133 -20.89 -23.31 -0.77
C ALA A 133 -20.61 -21.85 -0.34
N ARG A 134 -19.53 -21.63 0.45
CA ARG A 134 -19.09 -20.28 0.82
C ARG A 134 -18.18 -19.72 -0.25
N LYS A 135 -18.45 -18.48 -0.62
CA LYS A 135 -17.67 -17.77 -1.67
C LYS A 135 -17.16 -16.44 -1.14
N VAL A 136 -15.95 -16.06 -1.52
CA VAL A 136 -15.36 -14.74 -1.25
C VAL A 136 -14.83 -14.14 -2.54
N LEU A 137 -14.95 -12.83 -2.68
CA LEU A 137 -14.34 -12.08 -3.76
C LEU A 137 -12.93 -11.66 -3.35
N LEU A 138 -11.94 -12.01 -4.17
CA LEU A 138 -10.56 -11.58 -4.00
C LEU A 138 -10.23 -10.45 -4.98
N LEU A 139 -9.86 -9.30 -4.44
CA LEU A 139 -9.34 -8.20 -5.24
C LEU A 139 -7.85 -8.44 -5.51
N MET A 140 -7.47 -8.55 -6.78
CA MET A 140 -6.11 -8.91 -7.20
C MET A 140 -5.08 -7.82 -6.92
N GLY A 141 -5.51 -6.57 -6.87
CA GLY A 141 -4.61 -5.42 -6.81
C GLY A 141 -3.92 -5.13 -8.16
N CYS A 142 -3.30 -3.95 -8.28
CA CYS A 142 -2.71 -3.52 -9.56
C CYS A 142 -1.30 -4.08 -9.77
N VAL A 143 -0.50 -4.16 -8.72
CA VAL A 143 0.95 -4.45 -8.76
C VAL A 143 1.25 -5.92 -8.43
N GLN A 144 0.52 -6.48 -7.49
CA GLN A 144 0.78 -7.80 -6.91
C GLN A 144 0.74 -8.95 -7.93
N PRO A 145 -0.22 -9.02 -8.89
CA PRO A 145 -0.23 -10.08 -9.90
C PRO A 145 1.01 -10.14 -10.78
N ALA A 146 1.61 -8.96 -11.06
CA ALA A 146 2.81 -8.86 -11.88
C ALA A 146 4.10 -9.15 -11.10
N MET A 147 4.15 -8.74 -9.83
CA MET A 147 5.35 -8.87 -9.00
C MET A 147 5.40 -10.18 -8.23
N MET A 148 4.32 -10.55 -7.55
CA MET A 148 4.26 -11.67 -6.61
C MET A 148 2.94 -12.45 -6.71
N PRO A 149 2.64 -13.09 -7.84
CA PRO A 149 1.39 -13.82 -8.08
C PRO A 149 1.16 -14.98 -7.11
N ASN A 150 2.24 -15.49 -6.51
CA ASN A 150 2.20 -16.55 -5.50
C ASN A 150 1.41 -16.17 -4.25
N ILE A 151 1.31 -14.88 -3.89
CA ILE A 151 0.57 -14.44 -2.70
C ILE A 151 -0.93 -14.70 -2.91
N ASN A 152 -1.50 -14.22 -4.01
CA ASN A 152 -2.92 -14.40 -4.31
C ASN A 152 -3.29 -15.87 -4.46
N SER A 153 -2.47 -16.66 -5.14
CA SER A 153 -2.72 -18.09 -5.31
C SER A 153 -2.56 -18.87 -3.99
N ALA A 154 -1.64 -18.47 -3.12
CA ALA A 154 -1.52 -19.04 -1.78
C ALA A 154 -2.76 -18.72 -0.93
N THR A 155 -3.23 -17.49 -0.96
CA THR A 155 -4.47 -17.08 -0.30
C THR A 155 -5.66 -17.92 -0.77
N ALA A 156 -5.81 -18.10 -2.08
CA ALA A 156 -6.86 -18.93 -2.66
C ALA A 156 -6.78 -20.39 -2.17
N ARG A 157 -5.58 -20.97 -2.09
CA ARG A 157 -5.38 -22.35 -1.58
C ARG A 157 -5.73 -22.49 -0.10
N VAL A 158 -5.35 -21.50 0.72
CA VAL A 158 -5.70 -21.49 2.16
C VAL A 158 -7.21 -21.40 2.35
N LEU A 159 -7.88 -20.52 1.58
CA LEU A 159 -9.33 -20.39 1.62
C LEU A 159 -10.04 -21.67 1.13
N ASP A 160 -9.55 -22.31 0.08
CA ASP A 160 -10.10 -23.59 -0.40
C ASP A 160 -9.96 -24.70 0.65
N ALA A 161 -8.81 -24.76 1.34
CA ALA A 161 -8.61 -25.70 2.47
C ALA A 161 -9.59 -25.43 3.62
N ALA A 162 -9.98 -24.17 3.83
CA ALA A 162 -11.02 -23.77 4.79
C ALA A 162 -12.46 -23.94 4.25
N GLY A 163 -12.64 -24.55 3.08
CA GLY A 163 -13.96 -24.77 2.48
C GLY A 163 -14.60 -23.54 1.84
N ILE A 164 -13.79 -22.55 1.47
CA ILE A 164 -14.23 -21.28 0.88
C ILE A 164 -13.71 -21.17 -0.55
N GLN A 165 -14.61 -20.94 -1.52
CA GLN A 165 -14.25 -20.69 -2.90
C GLN A 165 -13.83 -19.23 -3.09
N THR A 166 -12.70 -19.01 -3.73
CA THR A 166 -12.23 -17.68 -4.10
C THR A 166 -12.68 -17.34 -5.52
N LEU A 167 -13.38 -16.23 -5.66
CA LEU A 167 -13.74 -15.64 -6.95
C LEU A 167 -12.86 -14.43 -7.21
N VAL A 168 -12.46 -14.23 -8.45
CA VAL A 168 -11.70 -13.05 -8.90
C VAL A 168 -12.63 -12.20 -9.74
N ALA A 169 -12.63 -10.89 -9.52
CA ALA A 169 -13.31 -9.94 -10.39
C ALA A 169 -12.29 -9.39 -11.38
N ASP A 170 -12.54 -9.60 -12.66
CA ASP A 170 -11.58 -9.27 -13.73
C ASP A 170 -11.30 -7.77 -13.86
N GLU A 171 -12.27 -6.92 -13.51
CA GLU A 171 -12.14 -5.45 -13.60
C GLU A 171 -12.02 -4.74 -12.25
N ALA A 172 -11.94 -5.50 -11.15
CA ALA A 172 -11.81 -4.93 -9.81
C ALA A 172 -10.33 -4.79 -9.43
N GLY A 173 -9.83 -3.58 -9.57
CA GLY A 173 -8.53 -3.14 -9.10
C GLY A 173 -8.60 -2.28 -7.83
N CYS A 174 -7.49 -1.68 -7.47
CA CYS A 174 -7.43 -0.65 -6.42
C CYS A 174 -8.08 0.65 -6.88
#